data_29ff630946a41d99b3099a4c68cffec4
#
_entry.id   29ff630946a41d99b3099a4c68cffec4
#
_cell.length_a   1.000
_cell.length_b   1.000
_cell.length_c   1.000
_cell.angle_alpha   90.00
_cell.angle_beta   90.00
_cell.angle_gamma   90.00
#
_symmetry.space_group_name_H-M   'P 1'
#
loop_
_entity.id
_entity.type
_entity.pdbx_description
1 polymer ?
#
loop_
_entity_poly.entity_id
_entity_poly.type
_entity_poly.pdbx_seq_one_letter_code
_entity_poly.pdbx_strand_id
1 'polypeptide(L)'
;YADHGTHVAGVIAAVNNNGRGVCGIAGGRSNQGGVKIMSCQIMGNSEGAKTSNKNVKAFEYAWTNGAVIAQNSWGYLLEDSDGNPIPPEQFEKEWNQGFGSMRDAIDTFIRGAAAKNPDSPLQGGLVIFAAGNDGDVYGDAAVYPAAYGPVIAVGSMDWGFRPAYYTDYGSWVDITAPGGDAYTAQSVIDKKYYTNGMVMSTILCDDTMDYQDGRKDDD
;
A
#
# COMPACT_ATOMS: atom_id res chain seq x y z
N TYR A 1 -12.93 -3.60 -4.69
CA TYR A 1 -11.73 -3.44 -3.85
C TYR A 1 -11.37 -4.68 -3.02
N ALA A 2 -12.08 -5.82 -3.20
CA ALA A 2 -11.80 -7.04 -2.43
C ALA A 2 -10.38 -7.60 -2.71
N ASP A 3 -9.83 -7.35 -3.88
CA ASP A 3 -8.57 -7.93 -4.33
C ASP A 3 -7.32 -7.10 -4.02
N HIS A 4 -7.47 -5.81 -3.70
CA HIS A 4 -6.33 -4.91 -3.51
C HIS A 4 -5.34 -5.42 -2.46
N GLY A 5 -5.80 -5.80 -1.26
CA GLY A 5 -4.94 -6.36 -0.21
C GLY A 5 -4.30 -7.68 -0.60
N THR A 6 -5.02 -8.52 -1.35
CA THR A 6 -4.50 -9.80 -1.88
C THR A 6 -3.41 -9.54 -2.91
N HIS A 7 -3.60 -8.57 -3.80
CA HIS A 7 -2.61 -8.16 -4.79
C HIS A 7 -1.33 -7.63 -4.11
N VAL A 8 -1.46 -6.74 -3.13
CA VAL A 8 -0.34 -6.21 -2.35
C VAL A 8 0.42 -7.33 -1.65
N ALA A 9 -0.30 -8.26 -0.99
CA ALA A 9 0.31 -9.40 -0.32
C ALA A 9 1.08 -10.31 -1.28
N GLY A 10 0.57 -10.50 -2.50
CA GLY A 10 1.24 -11.27 -3.55
C GLY A 10 2.55 -10.62 -4.00
N VAL A 11 2.57 -9.30 -4.23
CA VAL A 11 3.82 -8.58 -4.56
C VAL A 11 4.87 -8.75 -3.46
N ILE A 12 4.44 -8.76 -2.20
CA ILE A 12 5.36 -8.92 -1.07
C ILE A 12 5.85 -10.38 -0.94
N ALA A 13 4.94 -11.34 -0.93
CA ALA A 13 5.21 -12.65 -0.34
C ALA A 13 4.68 -13.87 -1.14
N ALA A 14 4.26 -13.71 -2.40
CA ALA A 14 3.92 -14.88 -3.21
C ALA A 14 5.13 -15.82 -3.25
N VAL A 15 4.89 -17.12 -3.06
CA VAL A 15 5.95 -18.12 -2.90
C VAL A 15 6.77 -18.26 -4.18
N ASN A 16 8.08 -18.08 -4.08
CA ASN A 16 8.98 -18.13 -5.22
C ASN A 16 9.36 -19.57 -5.59
N ASN A 17 9.59 -19.79 -6.88
CA ASN A 17 10.09 -21.05 -7.42
C ASN A 17 9.20 -22.27 -7.08
N ASN A 18 7.90 -22.11 -7.06
CA ASN A 18 6.91 -23.17 -6.84
C ASN A 18 6.24 -23.65 -8.12
N GLY A 19 6.60 -23.08 -9.28
CA GLY A 19 6.02 -23.42 -10.58
C GLY A 19 4.58 -22.91 -10.79
N ARG A 20 4.11 -21.97 -9.96
CA ARG A 20 2.73 -21.45 -10.02
C ARG A 20 2.73 -19.91 -9.91
N GLY A 21 1.89 -19.28 -10.73
CA GLY A 21 1.55 -17.85 -10.64
C GLY A 21 2.76 -16.92 -10.66
N VAL A 22 2.78 -16.00 -9.71
CA VAL A 22 3.76 -14.92 -9.59
C VAL A 22 4.76 -15.16 -8.47
N CYS A 23 5.84 -14.37 -8.44
CA CYS A 23 6.85 -14.36 -7.39
C CYS A 23 6.74 -13.09 -6.57
N GLY A 24 6.73 -13.21 -5.24
CA GLY A 24 6.83 -12.06 -4.33
C GLY A 24 8.29 -11.66 -4.12
N ILE A 25 8.52 -10.37 -3.86
CA ILE A 25 9.88 -9.86 -3.60
C ILE A 25 10.54 -10.57 -2.40
N ALA A 26 9.76 -10.86 -1.37
CA ALA A 26 10.20 -11.54 -0.15
C ALA A 26 9.54 -12.93 0.03
N GLY A 27 9.14 -13.58 -1.06
CA GLY A 27 8.38 -14.85 -1.04
C GLY A 27 9.17 -16.09 -0.67
N GLY A 28 10.46 -15.97 -0.30
CA GLY A 28 11.32 -17.12 0.02
C GLY A 28 11.65 -17.95 -1.21
N ARG A 29 11.93 -19.22 -1.00
CA ARG A 29 12.25 -20.17 -2.08
C ARG A 29 11.62 -21.53 -1.82
N SER A 30 10.75 -21.97 -2.72
CA SER A 30 10.14 -23.31 -2.66
C SER A 30 9.53 -23.64 -1.29
N ASN A 31 8.70 -22.77 -0.75
CA ASN A 31 8.07 -22.86 0.56
C ASN A 31 9.02 -22.76 1.77
N GLN A 32 10.25 -22.30 1.56
CA GLN A 32 11.21 -22.09 2.64
C GLN A 32 11.64 -20.63 2.71
N GLY A 33 11.65 -20.06 3.93
CA GLY A 33 12.31 -18.79 4.28
C GLY A 33 11.47 -17.65 3.78
N GLY A 34 10.54 -17.29 3.41
CA GLY A 34 9.81 -16.05 3.03
C GLY A 34 9.31 -15.30 4.25
N VAL A 35 8.91 -14.06 4.02
CA VAL A 35 8.21 -13.28 5.04
C VAL A 35 6.83 -13.87 5.31
N LYS A 36 6.35 -13.69 6.53
CA LYS A 36 4.98 -14.04 6.92
C LYS A 36 4.10 -12.80 6.82
N ILE A 37 2.93 -12.96 6.23
CA ILE A 37 1.94 -11.89 6.14
C ILE A 37 0.97 -11.98 7.32
N MET A 38 0.77 -10.84 7.99
CA MET A 38 -0.30 -10.63 8.94
C MET A 38 -1.31 -9.69 8.29
N SER A 39 -2.45 -10.24 7.87
CA SER A 39 -3.49 -9.43 7.21
C SER A 39 -4.32 -8.68 8.25
N CYS A 40 -4.35 -7.35 8.13
CA CYS A 40 -5.18 -6.47 8.93
C CYS A 40 -6.19 -5.77 8.02
N GLN A 41 -7.41 -6.26 7.97
CA GLN A 41 -8.46 -5.69 7.13
C GLN A 41 -9.00 -4.40 7.76
N ILE A 42 -8.80 -3.29 7.08
CA ILE A 42 -9.27 -1.96 7.51
C ILE A 42 -10.34 -1.36 6.60
N MET A 43 -10.57 -1.96 5.44
CA MET A 43 -11.57 -1.54 4.46
C MET A 43 -12.51 -2.71 4.13
N GLY A 44 -13.73 -2.40 3.74
CA GLY A 44 -14.73 -3.39 3.36
C GLY A 44 -16.15 -2.97 3.75
N ASN A 45 -17.12 -3.80 3.39
CA ASN A 45 -18.54 -3.55 3.62
C ASN A 45 -19.05 -4.09 4.96
N SER A 46 -18.21 -4.75 5.77
CA SER A 46 -18.59 -5.28 7.07
C SER A 46 -18.79 -4.14 8.09
N GLU A 47 -19.66 -4.36 9.06
CA GLU A 47 -19.90 -3.39 10.15
C GLU A 47 -18.60 -3.04 10.90
N GLY A 48 -17.68 -3.98 11.04
CA GLY A 48 -16.36 -3.73 11.64
C GLY A 48 -15.48 -2.77 10.84
N ALA A 49 -15.67 -2.69 9.53
CA ALA A 49 -14.93 -1.76 8.67
C ALA A 49 -15.43 -0.31 8.79
N LYS A 50 -16.60 -0.10 9.37
CA LYS A 50 -17.20 1.23 9.60
C LYS A 50 -16.84 1.84 10.96
N THR A 51 -16.14 1.11 11.83
CA THR A 51 -15.76 1.63 13.16
C THR A 51 -14.70 2.70 13.06
N SER A 52 -14.92 3.82 13.74
CA SER A 52 -13.87 4.80 14.02
C SER A 52 -12.68 4.10 14.70
N ASN A 53 -11.45 4.49 14.39
CA ASN A 53 -10.21 3.92 14.94
C ASN A 53 -9.82 2.50 14.46
N LYS A 54 -10.44 1.96 13.41
CA LYS A 54 -10.04 0.67 12.84
C LYS A 54 -8.57 0.61 12.45
N ASN A 55 -8.04 1.71 11.91
CA ASN A 55 -6.64 1.82 11.50
C ASN A 55 -5.71 1.77 12.73
N VAL A 56 -6.05 2.48 13.80
CA VAL A 56 -5.33 2.43 15.09
C VAL A 56 -5.33 1.00 15.64
N LYS A 57 -6.47 0.34 15.67
CA LYS A 57 -6.59 -1.05 16.13
C LYS A 57 -5.79 -2.04 15.28
N ALA A 58 -5.67 -1.80 13.98
CA ALA A 58 -4.84 -2.62 13.11
C ALA A 58 -3.35 -2.51 13.48
N PHE A 59 -2.87 -1.31 13.77
CA PHE A 59 -1.50 -1.09 14.27
C PHE A 59 -1.28 -1.75 15.64
N GLU A 60 -2.22 -1.59 16.58
CA GLU A 60 -2.16 -2.24 17.90
C GLU A 60 -2.12 -3.76 17.77
N TYR A 61 -2.97 -4.33 16.93
CA TYR A 61 -3.00 -5.77 16.68
C TYR A 61 -1.67 -6.25 16.07
N ALA A 62 -1.19 -5.58 15.02
CA ALA A 62 0.06 -5.94 14.36
C ALA A 62 1.24 -5.90 15.33
N TRP A 63 1.39 -4.83 16.09
CA TRP A 63 2.44 -4.67 17.09
C TRP A 63 2.36 -5.74 18.19
N THR A 64 1.20 -5.97 18.77
CA THR A 64 1.04 -6.93 19.87
C THR A 64 1.26 -8.37 19.44
N ASN A 65 1.09 -8.69 18.15
CA ASN A 65 1.29 -10.02 17.59
C ASN A 65 2.64 -10.19 16.86
N GLY A 66 3.58 -9.26 17.06
CA GLY A 66 4.98 -9.43 16.65
C GLY A 66 5.29 -9.05 15.20
N ALA A 67 4.41 -8.32 14.51
CA ALA A 67 4.78 -7.71 13.24
C ALA A 67 5.83 -6.62 13.47
N VAL A 68 6.83 -6.55 12.59
CA VAL A 68 7.92 -5.56 12.66
C VAL A 68 7.95 -4.62 11.45
N ILE A 69 7.16 -4.91 10.43
CA ILE A 69 6.94 -4.05 9.27
C ILE A 69 5.43 -3.88 9.09
N ALA A 70 4.97 -2.64 9.10
CA ALA A 70 3.61 -2.26 8.75
C ALA A 70 3.62 -1.64 7.35
N GLN A 71 3.17 -2.40 6.34
CA GLN A 71 3.03 -1.93 4.98
C GLN A 71 1.59 -1.46 4.77
N ASN A 72 1.43 -0.23 4.27
CA ASN A 72 0.16 0.45 4.16
C ASN A 72 -0.02 1.01 2.74
N SER A 73 -1.00 0.48 2.01
CA SER A 73 -1.41 0.98 0.70
C SER A 73 -2.78 1.64 0.81
N TRP A 74 -2.86 2.66 1.64
CA TRP A 74 -4.05 3.48 1.88
C TRP A 74 -3.63 4.86 2.41
N GLY A 75 -4.50 5.84 2.26
CA GLY A 75 -4.31 7.19 2.79
C GLY A 75 -5.65 7.83 3.13
N TYR A 76 -5.61 9.02 3.68
CA TYR A 76 -6.78 9.87 3.84
C TYR A 76 -6.89 10.77 2.60
N LEU A 77 -8.11 10.94 2.12
CA LEU A 77 -8.38 11.84 1.00
C LEU A 77 -8.35 13.30 1.47
N LEU A 78 -7.90 14.18 0.58
CA LEU A 78 -7.98 15.65 0.78
C LEU A 78 -9.38 16.15 0.46
N GLU A 79 -10.39 15.58 1.15
CA GLU A 79 -11.81 15.89 0.93
C GLU A 79 -12.51 16.12 2.28
N ASP A 80 -13.50 17.01 2.27
CA ASP A 80 -14.39 17.18 3.40
C ASP A 80 -15.45 16.06 3.50
N SER A 81 -16.35 16.14 4.48
CA SER A 81 -17.43 15.15 4.67
C SER A 81 -18.41 15.05 3.51
N ASP A 82 -18.46 16.07 2.67
CA ASP A 82 -19.34 16.15 1.52
C ASP A 82 -18.64 15.74 0.20
N GLY A 83 -17.35 15.37 0.29
CA GLY A 83 -16.52 14.95 -0.85
C GLY A 83 -15.96 16.10 -1.66
N ASN A 84 -15.91 17.31 -1.09
CA ASN A 84 -15.27 18.45 -1.76
C ASN A 84 -13.79 18.51 -1.40
N PRO A 85 -12.91 18.82 -2.36
CA PRO A 85 -11.48 18.98 -2.07
C PRO A 85 -11.24 20.06 -1.01
N ILE A 86 -10.39 19.76 -0.04
CA ILE A 86 -9.92 20.73 0.96
C ILE A 86 -8.51 21.19 0.62
N PRO A 87 -8.14 22.45 0.96
CA PRO A 87 -6.79 22.93 0.74
C PRO A 87 -5.75 22.08 1.49
N PRO A 88 -4.57 21.80 0.90
CA PRO A 88 -3.52 21.00 1.55
C PRO A 88 -3.10 21.50 2.92
N GLU A 89 -3.00 22.81 3.10
CA GLU A 89 -2.66 23.41 4.41
C GLU A 89 -3.76 23.19 5.47
N GLN A 90 -5.03 23.11 5.06
CA GLN A 90 -6.11 22.73 5.97
C GLN A 90 -5.98 21.26 6.38
N PHE A 91 -5.69 20.37 5.44
CA PHE A 91 -5.51 18.95 5.72
C PHE A 91 -4.31 18.70 6.64
N GLU A 92 -3.19 19.38 6.41
CA GLU A 92 -2.03 19.32 7.31
C GLU A 92 -2.39 19.78 8.73
N LYS A 93 -3.16 20.85 8.86
CA LYS A 93 -3.66 21.33 10.14
C LYS A 93 -4.57 20.30 10.82
N GLU A 94 -5.49 19.69 10.08
CA GLU A 94 -6.37 18.64 10.58
C GLU A 94 -5.58 17.40 11.02
N TRP A 95 -4.58 16.97 10.23
CA TRP A 95 -3.67 15.91 10.60
C TRP A 95 -2.98 16.21 11.93
N ASN A 96 -2.45 17.41 12.08
CA ASN A 96 -1.71 17.80 13.28
C ASN A 96 -2.62 17.95 14.52
N GLN A 97 -3.89 18.26 14.37
CA GLN A 97 -4.80 18.52 15.49
C GLN A 97 -5.76 17.34 15.77
N GLY A 98 -6.24 16.65 14.74
CA GLY A 98 -7.31 15.66 14.85
C GLY A 98 -6.85 14.21 14.86
N PHE A 99 -5.70 13.90 14.27
CA PHE A 99 -5.22 12.52 14.08
C PHE A 99 -4.21 12.05 15.14
N GLY A 100 -4.26 12.58 16.35
CA GLY A 100 -3.34 12.23 17.43
C GLY A 100 -3.25 10.73 17.70
N SER A 101 -4.37 10.03 17.82
CA SER A 101 -4.39 8.58 18.06
C SER A 101 -3.71 7.78 16.93
N MET A 102 -3.81 8.25 15.69
CA MET A 102 -3.16 7.58 14.57
C MET A 102 -1.64 7.79 14.60
N ARG A 103 -1.18 9.01 14.88
CA ARG A 103 0.25 9.30 15.07
C ARG A 103 0.83 8.50 16.21
N ASP A 104 0.12 8.45 17.36
CA ASP A 104 0.55 7.67 18.53
C ASP A 104 0.66 6.17 18.21
N ALA A 105 -0.26 5.63 17.41
CA ALA A 105 -0.22 4.23 17.00
C ALA A 105 0.98 3.94 16.07
N ILE A 106 1.25 4.82 15.10
CA ILE A 106 2.43 4.74 14.22
C ILE A 106 3.71 4.80 15.06
N ASP A 107 3.82 5.79 15.91
CA ASP A 107 5.00 6.00 16.77
C ASP A 107 5.24 4.84 17.73
N THR A 108 4.16 4.27 18.29
CA THR A 108 4.24 3.11 19.17
C THR A 108 4.74 1.89 18.42
N PHE A 109 4.26 1.69 17.18
CA PHE A 109 4.75 0.61 16.33
C PHE A 109 6.24 0.79 16.02
N ILE A 110 6.66 1.97 15.60
CA ILE A 110 8.06 2.27 15.26
C ILE A 110 8.97 2.03 16.46
N ARG A 111 8.57 2.48 17.66
CA ARG A 111 9.40 2.34 18.86
C ARG A 111 9.41 0.95 19.46
N GLY A 112 8.32 0.19 19.33
CA GLY A 112 8.08 -0.99 20.16
C GLY A 112 7.95 -2.33 19.46
N ALA A 113 7.79 -2.37 18.13
CA ALA A 113 7.43 -3.61 17.43
C ALA A 113 8.45 -4.75 17.62
N ALA A 114 9.75 -4.46 17.54
CA ALA A 114 10.79 -5.47 17.70
C ALA A 114 10.82 -6.10 19.11
N ALA A 115 10.34 -5.40 20.13
CA ALA A 115 10.29 -5.96 21.49
C ALA A 115 9.32 -7.15 21.63
N LYS A 116 8.39 -7.30 20.69
CA LYS A 116 7.45 -8.43 20.63
C LYS A 116 7.92 -9.58 19.72
N ASN A 117 9.05 -9.39 19.04
CA ASN A 117 9.63 -10.39 18.16
C ASN A 117 11.15 -10.48 18.43
N PRO A 118 11.56 -11.35 19.36
CA PRO A 118 12.97 -11.45 19.77
C PRO A 118 13.91 -11.90 18.66
N ASP A 119 13.38 -12.52 17.60
CA ASP A 119 14.15 -12.96 16.44
C ASP A 119 14.27 -11.85 15.36
N SER A 120 13.70 -10.67 15.61
CA SER A 120 13.78 -9.56 14.68
C SER A 120 15.19 -8.98 14.62
N PRO A 121 15.73 -8.74 13.42
CA PRO A 121 16.98 -8.01 13.26
C PRO A 121 16.81 -6.48 13.51
N LEU A 122 15.57 -6.01 13.62
CA LEU A 122 15.25 -4.61 13.85
C LEU A 122 15.19 -4.30 15.34
N GLN A 123 15.59 -3.08 15.73
CA GLN A 123 15.45 -2.61 17.11
C GLN A 123 14.07 -2.00 17.40
N GLY A 124 13.31 -1.66 16.35
CA GLY A 124 11.96 -1.12 16.38
C GLY A 124 11.14 -1.67 15.21
N GLY A 125 10.12 -0.93 14.78
CA GLY A 125 9.32 -1.27 13.61
C GLY A 125 9.60 -0.33 12.45
N LEU A 126 9.28 -0.79 11.23
CA LEU A 126 9.22 0.03 10.03
C LEU A 126 7.76 0.24 9.65
N VAL A 127 7.39 1.48 9.40
CA VAL A 127 6.07 1.84 8.89
C VAL A 127 6.23 2.46 7.51
N ILE A 128 5.61 1.85 6.52
CA ILE A 128 5.75 2.18 5.11
C ILE A 128 4.37 2.53 4.57
N PHE A 129 4.25 3.64 3.86
CA PHE A 129 3.03 4.06 3.19
C PHE A 129 3.27 4.27 1.70
N ALA A 130 2.29 3.89 0.87
CA ALA A 130 2.23 4.39 -0.50
C ALA A 130 2.01 5.91 -0.46
N ALA A 131 2.68 6.65 -1.34
CA ALA A 131 2.53 8.10 -1.41
C ALA A 131 1.10 8.52 -1.77
N GLY A 132 0.47 7.81 -2.69
CA GLY A 132 -0.88 8.08 -3.18
C GLY A 132 -0.96 8.02 -4.70
N ASN A 133 -2.16 8.26 -5.24
CA ASN A 133 -2.46 8.08 -6.65
C ASN A 133 -3.13 9.31 -7.29
N ASP A 134 -3.03 10.47 -6.66
CA ASP A 134 -3.74 11.68 -7.03
C ASP A 134 -2.79 12.85 -7.37
N GLY A 135 -1.54 12.52 -7.75
CA GLY A 135 -0.49 13.49 -8.03
C GLY A 135 -0.77 14.39 -9.24
N ASP A 136 -1.64 13.96 -10.16
CA ASP A 136 -2.14 14.78 -11.26
C ASP A 136 -3.21 15.79 -10.80
N VAL A 137 -3.82 15.60 -9.63
CA VAL A 137 -4.85 16.45 -9.04
C VAL A 137 -4.30 17.39 -7.99
N TYR A 138 -3.50 16.84 -7.06
CA TYR A 138 -3.04 17.57 -5.88
C TYR A 138 -1.59 18.07 -5.97
N GLY A 139 -0.86 17.69 -7.04
CA GLY A 139 0.52 18.13 -7.24
C GLY A 139 1.45 17.63 -6.12
N ASP A 140 2.21 18.57 -5.52
CA ASP A 140 3.19 18.29 -4.47
C ASP A 140 2.61 18.36 -3.04
N ALA A 141 1.29 18.39 -2.92
CA ALA A 141 0.61 18.43 -1.63
C ALA A 141 0.95 17.22 -0.76
N ALA A 142 1.13 17.47 0.55
CA ALA A 142 1.39 16.41 1.52
C ALA A 142 0.14 15.55 1.76
N VAL A 143 0.23 14.25 1.52
CA VAL A 143 -0.82 13.27 1.75
C VAL A 143 -0.51 12.46 3.01
N TYR A 144 -1.47 12.39 3.93
CA TYR A 144 -1.27 11.70 5.20
C TYR A 144 -1.99 10.34 5.24
N PRO A 145 -1.41 9.34 5.92
CA PRO A 145 -0.22 9.36 6.80
C PRO A 145 1.15 9.33 6.09
N ALA A 146 1.21 9.20 4.75
CA ALA A 146 2.49 9.04 4.04
C ALA A 146 3.48 10.19 4.28
N ALA A 147 2.98 11.44 4.36
CA ALA A 147 3.81 12.62 4.63
C ALA A 147 4.17 12.81 6.12
N TYR A 148 3.81 11.88 7.01
CA TYR A 148 4.21 11.94 8.40
C TYR A 148 5.67 11.53 8.57
N GLY A 149 6.53 12.44 8.98
CA GLY A 149 7.98 12.29 8.97
C GLY A 149 8.58 10.98 9.53
N PRO A 150 8.01 10.31 10.55
CA PRO A 150 8.51 9.02 11.03
C PRO A 150 8.26 7.81 10.12
N VAL A 151 7.42 7.92 9.09
CA VAL A 151 7.12 6.81 8.16
C VAL A 151 8.00 6.90 6.91
N ILE A 152 8.02 5.83 6.13
CA ILE A 152 8.68 5.79 4.82
C ILE A 152 7.61 5.95 3.75
N ALA A 153 7.64 7.04 3.03
CA ALA A 153 6.74 7.31 1.92
C ALA A 153 7.32 6.78 0.59
N VAL A 154 6.53 5.97 -0.12
CA VAL A 154 6.96 5.30 -1.35
C VAL A 154 6.12 5.76 -2.52
N GLY A 155 6.72 6.51 -3.44
CA GLY A 155 6.12 6.88 -4.72
C GLY A 155 6.19 5.76 -5.75
N SER A 156 5.40 5.88 -6.80
CA SER A 156 5.35 4.91 -7.89
C SER A 156 6.20 5.34 -9.08
N MET A 157 6.87 4.38 -9.71
CA MET A 157 7.55 4.58 -10.99
C MET A 157 7.17 3.52 -12.01
N ASP A 158 7.28 3.88 -13.29
CA ASP A 158 7.15 2.97 -14.41
C ASP A 158 8.42 2.11 -14.58
N TRP A 159 8.37 1.14 -15.50
CA TRP A 159 9.50 0.28 -15.82
C TRP A 159 10.67 1.02 -16.50
N GLY A 160 10.45 2.25 -16.96
CA GLY A 160 11.48 3.15 -17.52
C GLY A 160 12.11 4.07 -16.49
N PHE A 161 11.88 3.84 -15.20
CA PHE A 161 12.36 4.66 -14.07
C PHE A 161 11.85 6.10 -14.11
N ARG A 162 10.66 6.34 -14.64
CA ARG A 162 9.98 7.63 -14.61
C ARG A 162 8.87 7.60 -13.59
N PRO A 163 8.52 8.71 -12.96
CA PRO A 163 7.33 8.76 -12.12
C PRO A 163 6.11 8.26 -12.88
N ALA A 164 5.33 7.39 -12.25
CA ALA A 164 4.02 7.01 -12.80
C ALA A 164 3.12 8.25 -12.83
N TYR A 165 2.23 8.36 -13.83
CA TYR A 165 1.43 9.57 -14.03
C TYR A 165 0.55 9.93 -12.83
N TYR A 166 0.14 8.92 -12.06
CA TYR A 166 -0.76 9.06 -10.93
C TYR A 166 -0.05 9.29 -9.60
N THR A 167 1.27 9.03 -9.51
CA THR A 167 1.95 9.02 -8.21
C THR A 167 1.94 10.40 -7.58
N ASP A 168 1.58 10.47 -6.31
CA ASP A 168 1.82 11.67 -5.52
C ASP A 168 3.33 11.89 -5.36
N TYR A 169 3.73 13.12 -5.30
CA TYR A 169 5.13 13.53 -5.26
C TYR A 169 5.33 14.74 -4.35
N GLY A 170 6.55 14.99 -3.95
CA GLY A 170 6.91 16.12 -3.11
C GLY A 170 8.18 15.82 -2.31
N SER A 171 8.62 16.79 -1.53
CA SER A 171 9.81 16.65 -0.68
C SER A 171 9.62 15.67 0.49
N TRP A 172 8.40 15.23 0.72
CA TRP A 172 8.00 14.27 1.74
C TRP A 172 8.04 12.81 1.26
N VAL A 173 8.23 12.56 -0.04
CA VAL A 173 8.42 11.21 -0.59
C VAL A 173 9.86 10.80 -0.43
N ASP A 174 10.11 9.67 0.27
CA ASP A 174 11.46 9.22 0.59
C ASP A 174 12.12 8.43 -0.53
N ILE A 175 11.35 7.54 -1.15
CA ILE A 175 11.84 6.65 -2.22
C ILE A 175 10.74 6.38 -3.24
N THR A 176 11.12 5.80 -4.38
CA THR A 176 10.19 5.29 -5.38
C THR A 176 10.41 3.80 -5.61
N ALA A 177 9.35 3.10 -5.98
CA ALA A 177 9.38 1.69 -6.33
C ALA A 177 8.56 1.43 -7.60
N PRO A 178 8.83 0.34 -8.34
CA PRO A 178 8.00 -0.06 -9.47
C PRO A 178 6.56 -0.33 -9.04
N GLY A 179 5.66 0.58 -9.38
CA GLY A 179 4.21 0.45 -9.14
C GLY A 179 3.42 0.18 -10.42
N GLY A 180 4.09 0.32 -11.55
CA GLY A 180 3.51 0.16 -12.88
C GLY A 180 2.83 1.43 -13.38
N ASP A 181 2.72 1.52 -14.68
CA ASP A 181 2.01 2.59 -15.37
C ASP A 181 1.42 2.06 -16.67
N ALA A 182 0.12 2.24 -16.85
CA ALA A 182 -0.56 1.89 -18.10
C ALA A 182 -0.37 2.98 -19.19
N TYR A 183 0.07 4.17 -18.78
CA TYR A 183 0.28 5.31 -19.65
C TYR A 183 1.76 5.54 -19.88
N THR A 184 2.30 5.04 -20.98
CA THR A 184 3.60 5.49 -21.49
C THR A 184 3.43 6.80 -22.26
N ALA A 185 4.51 7.53 -22.51
CA ALA A 185 4.46 8.69 -23.39
C ALA A 185 3.83 8.36 -24.75
N GLN A 186 4.07 7.14 -25.26
CA GLN A 186 3.46 6.67 -26.51
C GLN A 186 1.98 6.38 -26.36
N SER A 187 1.51 5.88 -25.20
CA SER A 187 0.10 5.60 -24.99
C SER A 187 -0.76 6.87 -24.93
N VAL A 188 -0.19 7.97 -24.47
CA VAL A 188 -0.86 9.28 -24.50
C VAL A 188 -1.08 9.74 -25.95
N ILE A 189 -0.08 9.51 -26.81
CA ILE A 189 -0.17 9.82 -28.23
C ILE A 189 -1.19 8.91 -28.94
N ASP A 190 -1.08 7.61 -28.70
CA ASP A 190 -1.88 6.59 -29.39
C ASP A 190 -3.26 6.38 -28.76
N LYS A 191 -3.52 6.98 -27.60
CA LYS A 191 -4.73 6.73 -26.77
C LYS A 191 -4.95 5.24 -26.49
N LYS A 192 -3.86 4.52 -26.23
CA LYS A 192 -3.87 3.08 -26.06
C LYS A 192 -3.19 2.67 -24.75
N TYR A 193 -3.84 1.79 -23.99
CA TYR A 193 -3.26 1.21 -22.78
C TYR A 193 -2.22 0.13 -23.12
N TYR A 194 -1.12 0.15 -22.39
CA TYR A 194 -0.10 -0.88 -22.47
C TYR A 194 -0.05 -1.66 -21.15
N THR A 195 -0.69 -2.81 -21.11
CA THR A 195 -0.80 -3.65 -19.90
C THR A 195 0.51 -4.27 -19.46
N ASN A 196 1.50 -4.35 -20.35
CA ASN A 196 2.83 -4.86 -20.04
C ASN A 196 3.67 -3.94 -19.12
N GLY A 197 3.20 -2.72 -18.87
CA GLY A 197 3.78 -1.82 -17.87
C GLY A 197 3.24 -2.01 -16.45
N MET A 198 2.22 -2.84 -16.28
CA MET A 198 1.57 -3.06 -14.99
C MET A 198 2.29 -4.11 -14.16
N VAL A 199 2.16 -4.00 -12.84
CA VAL A 199 2.65 -5.01 -11.90
C VAL A 199 1.63 -6.12 -11.77
N MET A 200 2.07 -7.35 -12.00
CA MET A 200 1.23 -8.55 -11.87
C MET A 200 1.33 -9.11 -10.44
N SER A 201 0.20 -9.58 -9.89
CA SER A 201 0.16 -10.21 -8.57
C SER A 201 -1.04 -11.16 -8.42
N THR A 202 -1.23 -11.67 -7.20
CA THR A 202 -2.34 -12.54 -6.83
C THR A 202 -3.63 -11.74 -6.68
N ILE A 203 -4.75 -12.38 -7.04
CA ILE A 203 -6.10 -11.86 -6.82
C ILE A 203 -6.94 -12.95 -6.13
N LEU A 204 -8.12 -12.57 -5.64
CA LEU A 204 -9.09 -13.58 -5.18
C LEU A 204 -9.59 -14.36 -6.40
N CYS A 205 -9.56 -15.68 -6.31
CA CYS A 205 -10.22 -16.54 -7.27
C CYS A 205 -11.70 -16.64 -6.85
N ASP A 206 -12.57 -16.01 -7.63
CA ASP A 206 -14.00 -16.25 -7.57
C ASP A 206 -14.38 -17.03 -8.82
N ASP A 207 -14.91 -18.23 -8.65
CA ASP A 207 -15.35 -19.10 -9.76
C ASP A 207 -16.43 -18.44 -10.66
N THR A 208 -16.94 -17.29 -10.23
CA THR A 208 -17.91 -16.48 -10.99
C THR A 208 -17.28 -15.34 -11.79
N MET A 209 -15.97 -15.06 -11.63
CA MET A 209 -15.29 -14.07 -12.45
C MET A 209 -14.95 -14.66 -13.81
N ASP A 210 -15.78 -14.34 -14.81
CA ASP A 210 -15.40 -14.48 -16.21
C ASP A 210 -14.19 -13.58 -16.49
N TYR A 211 -13.01 -14.18 -16.52
CA TYR A 211 -11.80 -13.51 -17.00
C TYR A 211 -12.01 -13.14 -18.46
N GLN A 212 -12.15 -11.85 -18.75
CA GLN A 212 -12.32 -11.36 -20.13
C GLN A 212 -11.06 -11.54 -21.02
N ASP A 213 -10.02 -12.21 -20.53
CA ASP A 213 -8.80 -12.45 -21.30
C ASP A 213 -8.81 -13.77 -22.10
N GLY A 214 -9.89 -14.53 -22.02
CA GLY A 214 -10.07 -15.75 -22.83
C GLY A 214 -9.19 -16.94 -22.45
N ARG A 215 -8.48 -16.88 -21.34
CA ARG A 215 -7.77 -18.03 -20.79
C ARG A 215 -8.73 -18.83 -19.90
N LYS A 216 -9.19 -19.95 -20.40
CA LYS A 216 -9.75 -21.01 -19.55
C LYS A 216 -8.56 -21.59 -18.78
N ASP A 217 -8.68 -21.64 -17.46
CA ASP A 217 -7.79 -22.45 -16.64
C ASP A 217 -8.01 -23.92 -17.08
N ASP A 218 -7.13 -24.40 -17.96
CA ASP A 218 -6.95 -25.82 -18.17
C ASP A 218 -6.02 -26.30 -17.05
N ASP A 219 -6.61 -26.91 -15.98
CA ASP A 219 -6.08 -27.75 -14.89
C ASP A 219 -4.72 -27.39 -14.25
#